data_7da2981ebb9ccd8e9ec9506792bdeae0
#
_entry.id   7da2981ebb9ccd8e9ec9506792bdeae0
#
_cell.length_a   1.000
_cell.length_b   1.000
_cell.length_c   1.000
_cell.angle_alpha   90.00
_cell.angle_beta   90.00
_cell.angle_gamma   90.00
#
_symmetry.space_group_name_H-M   'P 1'
#
loop_
_entity.id
_entity.type
_entity.pdbx_description
1 polymer ?
#
loop_
_entity_poly.entity_id
_entity_poly.type
_entity_poly.pdbx_seq_one_letter_code
_entity_poly.pdbx_strand_id
1 'polypeptide(L)'
;MTLTNSNQTFGLRYMQLDISRETAHELPGVNFTDSIKLCEFVSRVSSNETGMVCFLKVSFDDPKALENSNPAFELIEIISQTENAALIKAQTLGPLPKIFSSNEEVWWINPTYVNRTGMKITLKGTRKGMRSVREELFKLVGNGYKVKLGSESVQNPDFVDLLPEKQRAVLNKAVEMGYYNRPRKCTQRDIAREMNVKQATISEHLQSAESKIINSLTIP
;
A
#
# COMPACT_ATOMS: atom_id res chain seq x y z
N MET A 1 -22.48 30.20 -24.52
CA MET A 1 -21.78 28.92 -24.27
C MET A 1 -21.81 28.67 -22.80
N THR A 2 -22.72 27.84 -22.35
CA THR A 2 -22.95 27.51 -20.94
C THR A 2 -21.99 26.37 -20.55
N LEU A 3 -20.99 26.67 -19.76
CA LEU A 3 -20.14 25.65 -19.15
C LEU A 3 -20.94 24.91 -18.08
N THR A 4 -21.42 23.73 -18.44
CA THR A 4 -22.01 22.80 -17.48
C THR A 4 -20.92 22.33 -16.51
N ASN A 5 -21.02 22.77 -15.28
CA ASN A 5 -20.24 22.29 -14.13
C ASN A 5 -20.58 20.81 -13.86
N SER A 6 -19.94 19.89 -14.55
CA SER A 6 -19.86 18.51 -14.09
C SER A 6 -18.69 18.41 -13.12
N ASN A 7 -18.97 18.44 -11.82
CA ASN A 7 -18.07 18.06 -10.75
C ASN A 7 -17.73 16.55 -10.85
N GLN A 8 -17.09 16.14 -11.93
CA GLN A 8 -16.40 14.86 -12.00
C GLN A 8 -15.01 15.09 -11.39
N THR A 9 -14.86 14.74 -10.14
CA THR A 9 -13.56 14.60 -9.49
C THR A 9 -12.78 13.50 -10.21
N PHE A 10 -12.02 13.88 -11.23
CA PHE A 10 -11.04 13.04 -11.93
C PHE A 10 -9.80 12.88 -11.03
N GLY A 11 -9.95 12.27 -9.86
CA GLY A 11 -8.84 12.00 -8.96
C GLY A 11 -8.44 10.53 -9.01
N LEU A 12 -7.17 10.26 -8.84
CA LEU A 12 -6.69 8.92 -8.58
C LEU A 12 -7.28 8.41 -7.25
N ARG A 13 -7.40 7.10 -7.13
CA ARG A 13 -7.92 6.42 -5.96
C ARG A 13 -6.84 5.55 -5.36
N TYR A 14 -6.93 5.37 -4.05
CA TYR A 14 -6.16 4.39 -3.31
C TYR A 14 -7.06 3.22 -2.92
N MET A 15 -6.53 2.03 -3.03
CA MET A 15 -7.17 0.83 -2.54
C MET A 15 -6.13 -0.04 -1.85
N GLN A 16 -6.40 -0.40 -0.61
CA GLN A 16 -5.59 -1.37 0.12
C GLN A 16 -6.40 -2.64 0.31
N LEU A 17 -5.79 -3.75 -0.04
CA LEU A 17 -6.34 -5.10 0.05
C LEU A 17 -5.53 -5.86 1.08
N ASP A 18 -6.22 -6.40 2.09
CA ASP A 18 -5.64 -7.33 3.06
C ASP A 18 -6.23 -8.72 2.79
N ILE A 19 -5.41 -9.67 2.37
CA ILE A 19 -5.77 -11.06 2.07
C ILE A 19 -5.08 -11.95 3.10
N SER A 20 -5.87 -12.67 3.90
CA SER A 20 -5.31 -13.59 4.90
C SER A 20 -4.63 -14.79 4.25
N ARG A 21 -3.74 -15.47 4.98
CA ARG A 21 -3.10 -16.71 4.51
C ARG A 21 -4.13 -17.78 4.12
N GLU A 22 -5.20 -17.91 4.90
CA GLU A 22 -6.27 -18.87 4.64
C GLU A 22 -6.95 -18.63 3.29
N THR A 23 -7.25 -17.38 2.97
CA THR A 23 -7.88 -16.99 1.70
C THR A 23 -6.92 -17.15 0.52
N ALA A 24 -5.63 -16.85 0.74
CA ALA A 24 -4.62 -16.88 -0.30
C ALA A 24 -4.02 -18.27 -0.53
N HIS A 25 -4.41 -19.28 0.25
CA HIS A 25 -3.74 -20.58 0.28
C HIS A 25 -3.73 -21.31 -1.08
N GLU A 26 -4.71 -21.07 -1.93
CA GLU A 26 -4.77 -21.60 -3.29
C GLU A 26 -3.96 -20.79 -4.32
N LEU A 27 -3.47 -19.60 -3.93
CA LEU A 27 -2.70 -18.77 -4.82
C LEU A 27 -1.24 -19.20 -4.84
N PRO A 28 -0.60 -19.27 -6.02
CA PRO A 28 0.84 -19.45 -6.11
C PRO A 28 1.55 -18.35 -5.31
N GLY A 29 2.52 -18.74 -4.49
CA GLY A 29 3.30 -17.79 -3.71
C GLY A 29 3.00 -17.76 -2.23
N VAL A 30 1.91 -18.34 -1.74
CA VAL A 30 1.69 -18.44 -0.30
C VAL A 30 2.69 -19.40 0.34
N ASN A 31 3.05 -20.48 -0.34
CA ASN A 31 4.00 -21.46 0.16
C ASN A 31 5.45 -20.96 0.21
N PHE A 32 5.79 -19.87 -0.52
CA PHE A 32 7.13 -19.33 -0.44
C PHE A 32 7.43 -18.68 0.93
N THR A 33 6.42 -18.30 1.67
CA THR A 33 6.57 -17.73 3.02
C THR A 33 7.08 -18.74 4.05
N ASP A 34 7.28 -19.98 3.69
CA ASP A 34 7.93 -20.97 4.56
C ASP A 34 9.46 -20.75 4.61
N SER A 35 10.07 -20.32 3.51
CA SER A 35 11.51 -20.00 3.42
C SER A 35 11.81 -18.50 3.48
N ILE A 36 10.89 -17.66 3.01
CA ILE A 36 11.01 -16.20 2.99
C ILE A 36 10.01 -15.62 4.00
N LYS A 37 10.50 -14.90 5.01
CA LYS A 37 9.66 -14.30 6.06
C LYS A 37 8.79 -13.17 5.55
N LEU A 38 9.38 -12.34 4.68
CA LEU A 38 8.76 -11.13 4.13
C LEU A 38 9.26 -10.90 2.72
N CYS A 39 8.35 -10.63 1.80
CA CYS A 39 8.65 -10.15 0.46
C CYS A 39 7.91 -8.83 0.25
N GLU A 40 8.65 -7.74 0.15
CA GLU A 40 8.16 -6.39 0.01
C GLU A 40 8.39 -5.89 -1.41
N PHE A 41 7.35 -5.39 -2.05
CA PHE A 41 7.44 -4.72 -3.34
C PHE A 41 8.13 -3.36 -3.18
N VAL A 42 9.14 -3.10 -4.00
CA VAL A 42 9.85 -1.81 -4.02
C VAL A 42 9.38 -0.99 -5.21
N SER A 43 9.53 -1.51 -6.43
CA SER A 43 9.08 -0.84 -7.64
C SER A 43 8.94 -1.80 -8.81
N ARG A 44 8.07 -1.43 -9.76
CA ARG A 44 7.94 -2.13 -11.05
C ARG A 44 8.99 -1.61 -12.03
N VAL A 45 9.65 -2.53 -12.71
CA VAL A 45 10.61 -2.25 -13.80
C VAL A 45 9.90 -2.34 -15.15
N SER A 46 9.18 -3.45 -15.38
CA SER A 46 8.44 -3.70 -16.62
C SER A 46 7.30 -4.69 -16.38
N SER A 47 6.48 -4.89 -17.41
CA SER A 47 5.42 -5.92 -17.41
C SER A 47 5.49 -6.72 -18.70
N ASN A 48 5.07 -7.98 -18.62
CA ASN A 48 4.94 -8.89 -19.75
C ASN A 48 3.69 -9.78 -19.58
N GLU A 49 3.48 -10.72 -20.49
CA GLU A 49 2.32 -11.62 -20.46
C GLU A 49 2.28 -12.56 -19.24
N THR A 50 3.43 -12.85 -18.64
CA THR A 50 3.55 -13.76 -17.49
C THR A 50 3.42 -13.05 -16.15
N GLY A 51 3.65 -11.73 -16.09
CA GLY A 51 3.59 -10.96 -14.86
C GLY A 51 4.36 -9.64 -14.95
N MET A 52 5.05 -9.29 -13.88
CA MET A 52 5.82 -8.05 -13.77
C MET A 52 7.25 -8.33 -13.34
N VAL A 53 8.21 -7.63 -13.93
CA VAL A 53 9.57 -7.54 -13.41
C VAL A 53 9.60 -6.43 -12.37
N CYS A 54 10.04 -6.77 -11.17
CA CYS A 54 10.03 -5.87 -10.02
C CYS A 54 11.36 -5.91 -9.27
N PHE A 55 11.67 -4.83 -8.57
CA PHE A 55 12.57 -4.86 -7.43
C PHE A 55 11.77 -5.26 -6.19
N LEU A 56 12.28 -6.26 -5.48
CA LEU A 56 11.70 -6.81 -4.27
C LEU A 56 12.74 -6.79 -3.15
N LYS A 57 12.32 -6.41 -1.96
CA LYS A 57 13.12 -6.59 -0.75
C LYS A 57 12.62 -7.84 -0.02
N VAL A 58 13.48 -8.80 0.17
CA VAL A 58 13.14 -10.08 0.81
C VAL A 58 13.92 -10.26 2.10
N SER A 59 13.28 -10.85 3.11
CA SER A 59 13.95 -11.26 4.34
C SER A 59 13.72 -12.75 4.60
N PHE A 60 14.73 -13.42 5.13
CA PHE A 60 14.80 -14.86 5.30
C PHE A 60 15.62 -15.22 6.58
N ASP A 61 15.52 -16.48 6.99
CA ASP A 61 16.36 -17.03 8.05
C ASP A 61 17.67 -17.63 7.50
N ASP A 62 17.62 -18.21 6.30
CA ASP A 62 18.74 -18.84 5.61
C ASP A 62 18.94 -18.18 4.23
N PRO A 63 20.13 -17.65 3.92
CA PRO A 63 20.45 -17.08 2.62
C PRO A 63 20.19 -18.04 1.44
N LYS A 64 20.26 -19.35 1.65
CA LYS A 64 19.92 -20.37 0.66
C LYS A 64 18.45 -20.36 0.22
N ALA A 65 17.59 -19.65 0.94
CA ALA A 65 16.19 -19.48 0.55
C ALA A 65 16.03 -18.86 -0.87
N LEU A 66 17.03 -18.11 -1.34
CA LEU A 66 17.04 -17.52 -2.68
C LEU A 66 17.53 -18.49 -3.78
N GLU A 67 18.20 -19.58 -3.42
CA GLU A 67 18.68 -20.61 -4.36
C GLU A 67 17.56 -21.57 -4.77
N ASN A 68 16.51 -21.65 -3.97
CA ASN A 68 15.39 -22.54 -4.20
C ASN A 68 14.44 -21.97 -5.26
N SER A 69 13.91 -22.85 -6.12
CA SER A 69 12.81 -22.50 -7.02
C SER A 69 11.63 -21.96 -6.24
N ASN A 70 11.07 -20.84 -6.66
CA ASN A 70 9.98 -20.16 -5.99
C ASN A 70 8.76 -20.03 -6.92
N PRO A 71 7.57 -20.50 -6.52
CA PRO A 71 6.39 -20.44 -7.37
C PRO A 71 5.82 -19.01 -7.53
N ALA A 72 6.25 -18.05 -6.71
CA ALA A 72 5.75 -16.68 -6.74
C ALA A 72 6.61 -15.74 -7.58
N PHE A 73 7.87 -16.06 -7.73
CA PHE A 73 8.79 -15.26 -8.54
C PHE A 73 9.97 -16.08 -9.07
N GLU A 74 10.51 -15.63 -10.18
CA GLU A 74 11.76 -16.10 -10.75
C GLU A 74 12.85 -15.06 -10.50
N LEU A 75 13.92 -15.46 -9.80
CA LEU A 75 15.04 -14.59 -9.49
C LEU A 75 15.82 -14.26 -10.75
N ILE A 76 15.97 -12.97 -11.07
CA ILE A 76 16.77 -12.48 -12.20
C ILE A 76 18.16 -12.07 -11.73
N GLU A 77 18.23 -11.30 -10.63
CA GLU A 77 19.47 -10.71 -10.14
C GLU A 77 19.38 -10.38 -8.64
N ILE A 78 20.46 -10.59 -7.92
CA ILE A 78 20.64 -10.12 -6.54
C ILE A 78 21.39 -8.79 -6.60
N ILE A 79 20.72 -7.69 -6.27
CA ILE A 79 21.30 -6.33 -6.28
C ILE A 79 22.20 -6.10 -5.06
N SER A 80 21.70 -6.53 -3.89
CA SER A 80 22.46 -6.51 -2.64
C SER A 80 21.93 -7.56 -1.68
N GLN A 81 22.79 -8.09 -0.83
CA GLN A 81 22.43 -9.13 0.13
C GLN A 81 23.17 -8.92 1.45
N THR A 82 22.47 -9.20 2.53
CA THR A 82 22.99 -9.33 3.88
C THR A 82 22.73 -10.76 4.39
N GLU A 83 23.10 -11.05 5.62
CA GLU A 83 22.88 -12.36 6.23
C GLU A 83 21.41 -12.79 6.25
N ASN A 84 20.47 -11.84 6.40
CA ASN A 84 19.05 -12.12 6.61
C ASN A 84 18.09 -11.35 5.68
N ALA A 85 18.62 -10.63 4.70
CA ALA A 85 17.80 -9.88 3.74
C ALA A 85 18.54 -9.67 2.41
N ALA A 86 17.77 -9.47 1.32
CA ALA A 86 18.31 -9.09 0.03
C ALA A 86 17.37 -8.13 -0.70
N LEU A 87 17.95 -7.27 -1.52
CA LEU A 87 17.27 -6.56 -2.59
C LEU A 87 17.49 -7.33 -3.87
N ILE A 88 16.42 -7.78 -4.49
CA ILE A 88 16.47 -8.60 -5.70
C ILE A 88 15.68 -7.96 -6.83
N LYS A 89 16.06 -8.28 -8.06
CA LYS A 89 15.26 -8.10 -9.27
C LYS A 89 14.66 -9.45 -9.63
N ALA A 90 13.35 -9.52 -9.76
CA ALA A 90 12.67 -10.79 -10.01
C ALA A 90 11.47 -10.60 -10.93
N GLN A 91 11.14 -11.64 -11.69
CA GLN A 91 9.89 -11.77 -12.41
C GLN A 91 8.84 -12.32 -11.46
N THR A 92 7.81 -11.53 -11.12
CA THR A 92 6.68 -12.03 -10.33
C THR A 92 5.79 -12.92 -11.18
N LEU A 93 5.33 -14.01 -10.60
CA LEU A 93 4.56 -15.05 -11.29
C LEU A 93 3.17 -15.19 -10.65
N GLY A 94 2.26 -15.85 -11.40
CA GLY A 94 0.94 -16.21 -10.89
C GLY A 94 -0.19 -15.24 -11.29
N PRO A 95 -1.42 -15.50 -10.82
CA PRO A 95 -2.61 -14.78 -11.27
C PRO A 95 -2.67 -13.33 -10.78
N LEU A 96 -2.22 -13.04 -9.56
CA LEU A 96 -2.25 -11.67 -9.04
C LEU A 96 -1.37 -10.71 -9.85
N PRO A 97 -0.06 -10.98 -10.06
CA PRO A 97 0.76 -10.13 -10.92
C PRO A 97 0.17 -9.93 -12.33
N LYS A 98 -0.50 -10.95 -12.89
CA LYS A 98 -1.15 -10.84 -14.21
C LYS A 98 -2.31 -9.84 -14.21
N ILE A 99 -3.17 -9.83 -13.20
CA ILE A 99 -4.26 -8.86 -13.09
C ILE A 99 -3.71 -7.42 -13.14
N PHE A 100 -2.60 -7.18 -12.45
CA PHE A 100 -2.01 -5.84 -12.38
C PHE A 100 -1.15 -5.49 -13.60
N SER A 101 -0.48 -6.48 -14.22
CA SER A 101 0.31 -6.26 -15.43
C SER A 101 -0.56 -5.92 -16.65
N SER A 102 -1.76 -6.48 -16.71
CA SER A 102 -2.73 -6.24 -17.79
C SER A 102 -3.55 -4.97 -17.62
N ASN A 103 -3.44 -4.28 -16.48
CA ASN A 103 -4.22 -3.09 -16.18
C ASN A 103 -3.33 -1.84 -16.12
N GLU A 104 -3.37 -1.04 -17.18
CA GLU A 104 -2.58 0.21 -17.28
C GLU A 104 -3.12 1.36 -16.41
N GLU A 105 -4.35 1.23 -15.91
CA GLU A 105 -5.01 2.25 -15.09
C GLU A 105 -4.76 2.08 -13.58
N VAL A 106 -4.07 1.01 -13.17
CA VAL A 106 -3.77 0.69 -11.77
C VAL A 106 -2.35 0.19 -11.62
N TRP A 107 -1.67 0.59 -10.57
CA TRP A 107 -0.32 0.13 -10.26
C TRP A 107 -0.13 -0.09 -8.76
N TRP A 108 0.82 -0.95 -8.42
CA TRP A 108 1.23 -1.17 -7.04
C TRP A 108 2.03 -0.01 -6.50
N ILE A 109 1.77 0.30 -5.24
CA ILE A 109 2.57 1.23 -4.45
C ILE A 109 2.84 0.62 -3.07
N ASN A 110 3.73 1.23 -2.31
CA ASN A 110 3.98 0.82 -0.93
C ASN A 110 2.85 1.29 0.01
N PRO A 111 2.56 0.51 1.08
CA PRO A 111 3.13 -0.79 1.41
C PRO A 111 2.42 -1.93 0.64
N THR A 112 3.18 -2.69 -0.14
CA THR A 112 2.73 -3.93 -0.78
C THR A 112 3.71 -5.03 -0.42
N TYR A 113 3.24 -6.07 0.26
CA TYR A 113 4.09 -7.15 0.75
C TYR A 113 3.32 -8.44 0.97
N VAL A 114 4.08 -9.54 1.05
CA VAL A 114 3.61 -10.87 1.45
C VAL A 114 4.46 -11.33 2.62
N ASN A 115 3.83 -11.88 3.65
CA ASN A 115 4.47 -12.50 4.81
C ASN A 115 3.70 -13.75 5.26
N ARG A 116 4.11 -14.34 6.40
CA ARG A 116 3.49 -15.56 6.93
C ARG A 116 2.02 -15.41 7.33
N THR A 117 1.52 -14.20 7.53
CA THR A 117 0.12 -13.95 7.92
C THR A 117 -0.80 -13.71 6.74
N GLY A 118 -0.25 -13.47 5.56
CA GLY A 118 -1.00 -13.19 4.34
C GLY A 118 -0.31 -12.16 3.46
N MET A 119 -1.13 -11.42 2.68
CA MET A 119 -0.59 -10.40 1.81
C MET A 119 -1.36 -9.09 1.96
N LYS A 120 -0.62 -8.00 1.85
CA LYS A 120 -1.15 -6.66 1.74
C LYS A 120 -0.76 -6.08 0.39
N ILE A 121 -1.75 -5.61 -0.35
CA ILE A 121 -1.55 -4.98 -1.66
C ILE A 121 -2.12 -3.57 -1.59
N THR A 122 -1.28 -2.59 -1.88
CA THR A 122 -1.71 -1.20 -1.97
C THR A 122 -1.63 -0.75 -3.43
N LEU A 123 -2.73 -0.22 -3.91
CA LEU A 123 -2.94 0.17 -5.29
C LEU A 123 -3.24 1.66 -5.40
N LYS A 124 -2.73 2.25 -6.46
CA LYS A 124 -3.12 3.58 -6.92
C LYS A 124 -3.62 3.47 -8.36
N GLY A 125 -4.66 4.24 -8.71
CA GLY A 125 -5.20 4.19 -10.07
C GLY A 125 -6.53 4.89 -10.24
N THR A 126 -7.11 4.73 -11.43
CA THR A 126 -8.42 5.29 -11.74
C THR A 126 -9.55 4.51 -11.08
N ARG A 127 -10.72 5.14 -10.98
CA ARG A 127 -11.93 4.48 -10.47
C ARG A 127 -12.33 3.26 -11.32
N LYS A 128 -12.14 3.34 -12.64
CA LYS A 128 -12.43 2.26 -13.58
C LYS A 128 -11.46 1.10 -13.39
N GLY A 129 -10.16 1.41 -13.33
CA GLY A 129 -9.12 0.42 -13.09
C GLY A 129 -9.30 -0.31 -11.75
N MET A 130 -9.63 0.42 -10.67
CA MET A 130 -9.91 -0.17 -9.36
C MET A 130 -11.11 -1.13 -9.38
N ARG A 131 -12.16 -0.80 -10.13
CA ARG A 131 -13.32 -1.69 -10.31
C ARG A 131 -12.92 -2.97 -11.03
N SER A 132 -12.22 -2.86 -12.15
CA SER A 132 -11.73 -4.01 -12.93
C SER A 132 -10.85 -4.94 -12.08
N VAL A 133 -9.90 -4.40 -11.32
CA VAL A 133 -9.06 -5.19 -10.41
C VAL A 133 -9.90 -5.93 -9.37
N ARG A 134 -10.91 -5.28 -8.77
CA ARG A 134 -11.77 -5.94 -7.79
C ARG A 134 -12.60 -7.08 -8.39
N GLU A 135 -13.10 -6.92 -9.61
CA GLU A 135 -13.84 -7.95 -10.32
C GLU A 135 -12.96 -9.17 -10.61
N GLU A 136 -11.73 -8.97 -11.07
CA GLU A 136 -10.78 -10.06 -11.31
C GLU A 136 -10.32 -10.72 -9.99
N LEU A 137 -10.05 -9.93 -8.95
CA LEU A 137 -9.68 -10.45 -7.65
C LEU A 137 -10.82 -11.29 -7.03
N PHE A 138 -12.07 -10.83 -7.19
CA PHE A 138 -13.24 -11.59 -6.73
C PHE A 138 -13.34 -12.97 -7.39
N LYS A 139 -13.00 -13.08 -8.68
CA LYS A 139 -12.97 -14.38 -9.38
C LYS A 139 -11.91 -15.33 -8.82
N LEU A 140 -10.80 -14.78 -8.29
CA LEU A 140 -9.71 -15.58 -7.73
C LEU A 140 -9.93 -16.03 -6.29
N VAL A 141 -10.38 -15.12 -5.43
CA VAL A 141 -10.42 -15.33 -3.96
C VAL A 141 -11.79 -15.05 -3.33
N GLY A 142 -12.82 -14.84 -4.16
CA GLY A 142 -14.16 -14.53 -3.67
C GLY A 142 -14.21 -13.27 -2.79
N ASN A 143 -14.95 -13.35 -1.69
CA ASN A 143 -15.08 -12.25 -0.69
C ASN A 143 -14.05 -12.34 0.45
N GLY A 144 -13.05 -13.21 0.37
CA GLY A 144 -12.12 -13.52 1.44
C GLY A 144 -11.07 -12.45 1.74
N TYR A 145 -11.27 -11.19 1.32
CA TYR A 145 -10.32 -10.10 1.54
C TYR A 145 -10.98 -8.85 2.10
N LYS A 146 -10.21 -8.07 2.86
CA LYS A 146 -10.65 -6.76 3.37
C LYS A 146 -10.21 -5.66 2.41
N VAL A 147 -11.07 -4.67 2.21
CA VAL A 147 -10.80 -3.52 1.33
C VAL A 147 -10.88 -2.23 2.12
N LYS A 148 -9.85 -1.38 1.99
CA LYS A 148 -9.90 0.02 2.39
C LYS A 148 -9.77 0.88 1.13
N LEU A 149 -10.62 1.90 1.01
CA LEU A 149 -10.62 2.82 -0.11
C LEU A 149 -10.31 4.24 0.37
N GLY A 150 -9.51 4.95 -0.41
CA GLY A 150 -9.19 6.35 -0.21
C GLY A 150 -9.24 7.12 -1.54
N SER A 151 -9.34 8.45 -1.46
CA SER A 151 -9.21 9.34 -2.62
C SER A 151 -7.92 10.13 -2.50
N GLU A 152 -7.21 10.30 -3.62
CA GLU A 152 -6.02 11.14 -3.65
C GLU A 152 -6.39 12.62 -3.44
N SER A 153 -5.60 13.31 -2.61
CA SER A 153 -5.58 14.76 -2.56
C SER A 153 -4.49 15.26 -3.50
N VAL A 154 -4.81 16.26 -4.32
CA VAL A 154 -3.82 16.89 -5.22
C VAL A 154 -2.67 17.52 -4.44
N GLN A 155 -2.87 17.83 -3.16
CA GLN A 155 -1.89 18.52 -2.32
C GLN A 155 -0.93 17.63 -1.55
N ASN A 156 -1.26 16.35 -1.33
CA ASN A 156 -0.41 15.40 -0.58
C ASN A 156 -0.61 13.97 -1.12
N PRO A 157 0.16 13.55 -2.12
CA PRO A 157 0.18 12.14 -2.51
C PRO A 157 0.87 11.32 -1.43
N ASP A 158 0.41 10.11 -1.19
CA ASP A 158 0.96 9.05 -0.35
C ASP A 158 0.15 8.74 0.94
N PHE A 159 0.76 8.12 1.93
CA PHE A 159 0.13 7.49 3.12
C PHE A 159 -0.97 8.29 3.83
N VAL A 160 -0.97 9.62 3.69
CA VAL A 160 -1.98 10.52 4.26
C VAL A 160 -3.37 10.27 3.65
N ASP A 161 -3.43 9.78 2.41
CA ASP A 161 -4.69 9.49 1.72
C ASP A 161 -5.38 8.22 2.21
N LEU A 162 -4.69 7.38 2.98
CA LEU A 162 -5.28 6.25 3.71
C LEU A 162 -5.96 6.67 5.03
N LEU A 163 -5.80 7.93 5.42
CA LEU A 163 -6.46 8.48 6.60
C LEU A 163 -7.91 8.86 6.26
N PRO A 164 -8.87 8.62 7.17
CA PRO A 164 -10.20 9.21 7.09
C PRO A 164 -10.12 10.74 6.96
N GLU A 165 -11.03 11.33 6.19
CA GLU A 165 -11.01 12.75 5.85
C GLU A 165 -10.84 13.69 7.06
N LYS A 166 -11.54 13.41 8.16
CA LYS A 166 -11.43 14.21 9.39
C LYS A 166 -10.05 14.12 10.04
N GLN A 167 -9.45 12.94 10.07
CA GLN A 167 -8.09 12.73 10.61
C GLN A 167 -7.05 13.44 9.76
N ARG A 168 -7.19 13.35 8.44
CA ARG A 168 -6.33 14.03 7.48
C ARG A 168 -6.43 15.56 7.62
N ALA A 169 -7.63 16.11 7.73
CA ALA A 169 -7.85 17.54 7.90
C ALA A 169 -7.16 18.07 9.17
N VAL A 170 -7.29 17.35 10.29
CA VAL A 170 -6.63 17.72 11.56
C VAL A 170 -5.12 17.62 11.46
N LEU A 171 -4.59 16.56 10.84
CA LEU A 171 -3.15 16.37 10.66
C LEU A 171 -2.55 17.50 9.79
N ASN A 172 -3.19 17.80 8.65
CA ASN A 172 -2.75 18.87 7.77
C ASN A 172 -2.74 20.22 8.47
N LYS A 173 -3.78 20.54 9.25
CA LYS A 173 -3.85 21.79 10.03
C LYS A 173 -2.76 21.84 11.10
N ALA A 174 -2.45 20.75 11.75
CA ALA A 174 -1.35 20.65 12.72
C ALA A 174 0.01 20.91 12.08
N VAL A 175 0.26 20.36 10.87
CA VAL A 175 1.47 20.60 10.10
C VAL A 175 1.56 22.07 9.67
N GLU A 176 0.50 22.63 9.10
CA GLU A 176 0.39 24.03 8.67
C GLU A 176 0.70 24.99 9.81
N MET A 177 0.12 24.77 10.99
CA MET A 177 0.32 25.61 12.16
C MET A 177 1.66 25.37 12.87
N GLY A 178 2.47 24.40 12.42
CA GLY A 178 3.79 24.11 12.97
C GLY A 178 3.76 23.36 14.31
N TYR A 179 2.74 22.56 14.57
CA TYR A 179 2.64 21.72 15.76
C TYR A 179 3.81 20.74 15.90
N TYR A 180 4.31 20.23 14.77
CA TYR A 180 5.44 19.27 14.71
C TYR A 180 6.81 19.96 14.60
N ASN A 181 6.87 21.28 14.54
CA ASN A 181 8.14 22.01 14.49
C ASN A 181 8.89 21.91 15.82
N ARG A 182 10.20 22.10 15.77
CA ARG A 182 11.05 22.24 16.97
C ARG A 182 11.76 23.60 16.93
N PRO A 183 11.41 24.54 17.83
CA PRO A 183 10.32 24.47 18.84
C PRO A 183 8.92 24.48 18.18
N ARG A 184 7.92 23.92 18.88
CA ARG A 184 6.52 23.95 18.45
C ARG A 184 6.03 25.36 18.31
N LYS A 185 5.31 25.66 17.22
CA LYS A 185 4.73 26.98 16.97
C LYS A 185 3.29 27.12 17.47
N CYS A 186 2.61 26.01 17.77
CA CYS A 186 1.26 26.00 18.29
C CYS A 186 1.01 24.80 19.23
N THR A 187 -0.11 24.83 19.95
CA THR A 187 -0.61 23.75 20.79
C THR A 187 -1.83 23.10 20.17
N GLN A 188 -2.25 21.92 20.68
CA GLN A 188 -3.53 21.31 20.28
C GLN A 188 -4.74 22.19 20.56
N ARG A 189 -4.68 23.06 21.59
CA ARG A 189 -5.74 24.04 21.89
C ARG A 189 -5.85 25.10 20.79
N ASP A 190 -4.73 25.52 20.23
CA ASP A 190 -4.72 26.50 19.15
C ASP A 190 -5.31 25.89 17.87
N ILE A 191 -4.97 24.64 17.56
CA ILE A 191 -5.56 23.89 16.44
C ILE A 191 -7.08 23.73 16.66
N ALA A 192 -7.50 23.37 17.89
CA ALA A 192 -8.90 23.20 18.23
C ALA A 192 -9.72 24.50 18.04
N ARG A 193 -9.14 25.63 18.43
CA ARG A 193 -9.74 26.95 18.23
C ARG A 193 -9.88 27.28 16.75
N GLU A 194 -8.83 27.07 15.98
CA GLU A 194 -8.81 27.33 14.53
C GLU A 194 -9.81 26.47 13.75
N MET A 195 -9.96 25.21 14.15
CA MET A 195 -10.89 24.27 13.50
C MET A 195 -12.29 24.29 14.10
N ASN A 196 -12.54 25.12 15.12
CA ASN A 196 -13.82 25.22 15.85
C ASN A 196 -14.32 23.87 16.39
N VAL A 197 -13.42 23.10 17.01
CA VAL A 197 -13.72 21.80 17.63
C VAL A 197 -13.14 21.73 19.05
N LYS A 198 -13.49 20.67 19.81
CA LYS A 198 -12.93 20.46 21.16
C LYS A 198 -11.49 19.98 21.07
N GLN A 199 -10.64 20.37 22.03
CA GLN A 199 -9.26 19.90 22.13
C GLN A 199 -9.16 18.36 22.16
N ALA A 200 -10.08 17.70 22.88
CA ALA A 200 -10.14 16.24 22.95
C ALA A 200 -10.28 15.61 21.56
N THR A 201 -11.12 16.19 20.69
CA THR A 201 -11.29 15.75 19.29
C THR A 201 -10.01 15.89 18.48
N ILE A 202 -9.26 16.98 18.65
CA ILE A 202 -7.95 17.17 18.02
C ILE A 202 -6.96 16.12 18.50
N SER A 203 -6.88 15.89 19.81
CA SER A 203 -5.98 14.90 20.40
C SER A 203 -6.26 13.48 19.86
N GLU A 204 -7.54 13.09 19.85
CA GLU A 204 -7.96 11.78 19.32
C GLU A 204 -7.63 11.61 17.83
N HIS A 205 -7.95 12.61 17.01
CA HIS A 205 -7.68 12.54 15.57
C HIS A 205 -6.18 12.55 15.26
N LEU A 206 -5.37 13.36 15.96
CA LEU A 206 -3.91 13.35 15.79
C LEU A 206 -3.33 12.00 16.20
N GLN A 207 -3.66 11.50 17.38
CA GLN A 207 -3.16 10.22 17.87
C GLN A 207 -3.53 9.07 16.93
N SER A 208 -4.77 9.05 16.43
CA SER A 208 -5.21 8.04 15.47
C SER A 208 -4.51 8.16 14.13
N ALA A 209 -4.29 9.37 13.62
CA ALA A 209 -3.56 9.61 12.37
C ALA A 209 -2.09 9.23 12.50
N GLU A 210 -1.41 9.70 13.56
CA GLU A 210 -0.01 9.39 13.87
C GLU A 210 0.20 7.88 14.00
N SER A 211 -0.65 7.19 14.75
CA SER A 211 -0.59 5.73 14.91
C SER A 211 -0.71 5.00 13.57
N LYS A 212 -1.61 5.43 12.69
CA LYS A 212 -1.78 4.81 11.36
C LYS A 212 -0.55 5.04 10.48
N ILE A 213 0.01 6.25 10.48
CA ILE A 213 1.22 6.59 9.72
C ILE A 213 2.40 5.78 10.25
N ILE A 214 2.64 5.80 11.55
CA ILE A 214 3.76 5.07 12.16
C ILE A 214 3.65 3.57 11.88
N ASN A 215 2.46 2.99 12.09
CA ASN A 215 2.23 1.56 11.81
C ASN A 215 2.30 1.21 10.32
N SER A 216 2.13 2.18 9.41
CA SER A 216 2.34 1.94 7.98
C SER A 216 3.81 1.88 7.57
N LEU A 217 4.70 2.46 8.39
CA LEU A 217 6.15 2.42 8.18
C LEU A 217 6.79 1.14 8.73
N THR A 218 6.11 0.46 9.65
CA THR A 218 6.56 -0.82 10.22
C THR A 218 5.80 -1.96 9.57
N ILE A 219 6.51 -2.83 8.88
CA ILE A 219 5.96 -4.09 8.34
C ILE A 219 6.09 -5.14 9.45
N PRO A 220 5.00 -5.76 9.89
CA PRO A 220 5.04 -6.76 10.95
C PRO A 220 5.73 -8.05 10.53
#